data_b691fa25491fe7ff26a4bf2e23f50bca
#
_entry.id   b691fa25491fe7ff26a4bf2e23f50bca
#
_cell.length_a   1.000
_cell.length_b   1.000
_cell.length_c   1.000
_cell.angle_alpha   90.00
_cell.angle_beta   90.00
_cell.angle_gamma   90.00
#
_symmetry.space_group_name_H-M   'P 1'
#
loop_
_entity.id
_entity.type
_entity.pdbx_description
1 polymer ?
#
loop_
_entity_poly.entity_id
_entity_poly.type
_entity_poly.pdbx_seq_one_letter_code
_entity_poly.pdbx_strand_id
1 'polypeptide(L)'
;MARWRIVFAVVVAGAALLRGIPSKQPSASQAALSSVPGTTCTVFPADNVWNTPIDDLPVNAKSAAWAASLPGKHLTLGFGPAGGRDYGFPFAIVDNNTRMVSVAISNLPESDPGPYPFTADTPIEPYDGGDAHALMIDKDTCILYELYDAHWHKGHPKAANGVIYDMKSNALIANRSFPTASVDDAGLPLFPGLVRYDEVQAGVINHALRFEASRAYSGGVLWPGTYSPTYLHTLNPDVIWMGSRWRLKKSVDISHFSAQAQVILTALKIYGMFMSDIGYDWQLDGTREAAWSQSLVSELATVPSSEFEAVDESGLMVNPDGSGCTCYCGAAKKH
;
A
#
# COMPACT_ATOMS: atom_id res chain seq x y z
N MET A 1 -33.49 84.25 19.01
CA MET A 1 -34.27 83.07 19.38
C MET A 1 -33.97 81.90 18.43
N ALA A 2 -33.05 81.10 18.78
CA ALA A 2 -32.63 79.96 17.97
C ALA A 2 -33.17 78.67 18.57
N ARG A 3 -33.99 77.95 17.83
CA ARG A 3 -34.56 76.64 18.25
C ARG A 3 -33.61 75.53 17.82
N TRP A 4 -33.07 74.81 18.75
CA TRP A 4 -32.27 73.61 18.52
C TRP A 4 -33.24 72.40 18.35
N ARG A 5 -33.10 71.68 17.26
CA ARG A 5 -33.79 70.38 17.01
C ARG A 5 -32.79 69.27 17.39
N ILE A 6 -33.20 68.48 18.35
CA ILE A 6 -32.49 67.25 18.74
C ILE A 6 -32.94 66.15 17.75
N VAL A 7 -31.96 65.55 17.05
CA VAL A 7 -32.20 64.38 16.19
C VAL A 7 -31.78 63.15 16.98
N PHE A 8 -32.72 62.25 17.30
CA PHE A 8 -32.42 60.95 17.85
C PHE A 8 -31.96 60.02 16.74
N ALA A 9 -30.72 59.50 16.84
CA ALA A 9 -30.26 58.41 16.00
C ALA A 9 -30.65 57.06 16.64
N VAL A 10 -31.48 56.31 15.94
CA VAL A 10 -31.80 54.91 16.31
C VAL A 10 -30.67 54.01 15.83
N VAL A 11 -29.93 53.44 16.77
CA VAL A 11 -28.95 52.40 16.47
C VAL A 11 -29.69 51.06 16.39
N VAL A 12 -29.81 50.50 15.23
CA VAL A 12 -30.29 49.12 15.02
C VAL A 12 -29.11 48.17 15.19
N ALA A 13 -29.06 47.46 16.30
CA ALA A 13 -28.10 46.42 16.52
C ALA A 13 -28.48 45.17 15.70
N GLY A 14 -27.77 44.96 14.60
CA GLY A 14 -27.87 43.73 13.81
C GLY A 14 -27.21 42.57 14.52
N ALA A 15 -27.97 41.61 15.03
CA ALA A 15 -27.46 40.36 15.55
C ALA A 15 -26.95 39.50 14.36
N ALA A 16 -25.66 39.40 14.18
CA ALA A 16 -25.03 38.46 13.28
C ALA A 16 -25.18 37.05 13.85
N LEU A 17 -26.03 36.24 13.25
CA LEU A 17 -26.09 34.80 13.50
C LEU A 17 -24.82 34.15 12.98
N LEU A 18 -23.86 33.90 13.86
CA LEU A 18 -22.74 33.00 13.62
C LEU A 18 -23.31 31.59 13.42
N ARG A 19 -23.48 31.20 12.15
CA ARG A 19 -23.69 29.78 11.80
C ARG A 19 -22.45 29.03 12.19
N GLY A 20 -22.51 28.25 13.27
CA GLY A 20 -21.49 27.33 13.69
C GLY A 20 -21.17 26.37 12.52
N ILE A 21 -19.93 26.32 12.11
CA ILE A 21 -19.40 25.28 11.24
C ILE A 21 -19.61 23.96 12.01
N PRO A 22 -20.31 22.96 11.44
CA PRO A 22 -20.46 21.69 12.11
C PRO A 22 -19.06 21.09 12.31
N SER A 23 -18.63 20.95 13.55
CA SER A 23 -17.44 20.19 13.88
C SER A 23 -17.68 18.74 13.42
N LYS A 24 -16.92 18.31 12.43
CA LYS A 24 -16.93 16.92 11.96
C LYS A 24 -16.63 16.05 13.17
N GLN A 25 -17.63 15.30 13.65
CA GLN A 25 -17.39 14.29 14.69
C GLN A 25 -16.28 13.36 14.20
N PRO A 26 -15.31 12.96 15.05
CA PRO A 26 -14.36 11.94 14.67
C PRO A 26 -15.15 10.67 14.33
N SER A 27 -14.92 10.18 13.12
CA SER A 27 -15.40 8.87 12.66
C SER A 27 -14.96 7.79 13.66
N ALA A 28 -15.71 6.70 13.72
CA ALA A 28 -15.49 5.56 14.60
C ALA A 28 -13.99 5.30 14.85
N SER A 29 -13.64 5.05 16.12
CA SER A 29 -12.27 4.81 16.56
C SER A 29 -11.59 3.82 15.59
N GLN A 30 -10.53 4.29 14.94
CA GLN A 30 -9.70 3.44 14.10
C GLN A 30 -9.30 2.23 14.94
N ALA A 31 -9.63 1.02 14.50
CA ALA A 31 -9.27 -0.19 15.22
C ALA A 31 -7.74 -0.24 15.40
N ALA A 32 -7.30 -0.75 16.55
CA ALA A 32 -5.86 -0.84 16.82
C ALA A 32 -5.18 -1.65 15.71
N LEU A 33 -4.03 -1.16 15.25
CA LEU A 33 -3.22 -1.87 14.25
C LEU A 33 -2.76 -3.21 14.81
N SER A 34 -2.78 -4.23 13.97
CA SER A 34 -2.23 -5.56 14.29
C SER A 34 -0.71 -5.48 14.33
N SER A 35 -0.11 -6.10 15.36
CA SER A 35 1.34 -6.31 15.35
C SER A 35 1.71 -7.42 14.38
N VAL A 36 2.90 -7.33 13.79
CA VAL A 36 3.47 -8.44 13.01
C VAL A 36 3.67 -9.64 13.93
N PRO A 37 3.28 -10.87 13.56
CA PRO A 37 3.40 -12.06 14.40
C PRO A 37 4.81 -12.24 14.97
N GLY A 38 4.89 -12.53 16.28
CA GLY A 38 6.16 -12.71 16.97
C GLY A 38 6.90 -11.41 17.32
N THR A 39 6.27 -10.26 17.14
CA THR A 39 6.83 -8.94 17.42
C THR A 39 5.83 -8.03 18.17
N THR A 40 6.29 -6.86 18.61
CA THR A 40 5.44 -5.74 19.04
C THR A 40 5.34 -4.65 17.97
N CYS A 41 5.90 -4.88 16.78
CA CYS A 41 5.95 -3.93 15.70
C CYS A 41 4.63 -3.89 14.95
N THR A 42 4.04 -2.70 14.79
CA THR A 42 2.97 -2.45 13.82
C THR A 42 3.58 -2.10 12.46
N VAL A 43 2.84 -2.34 11.40
CA VAL A 43 3.25 -1.92 10.07
C VAL A 43 2.91 -0.46 9.89
N PHE A 44 3.91 0.40 10.06
CA PHE A 44 3.82 1.86 10.03
C PHE A 44 2.93 2.47 11.13
N PRO A 45 3.00 3.80 11.37
CA PRO A 45 2.10 4.53 12.26
C PRO A 45 0.64 4.48 11.80
N ALA A 46 -0.29 4.67 12.73
CA ALA A 46 -1.72 4.63 12.44
C ALA A 46 -2.20 5.69 11.42
N ASP A 47 -1.49 6.80 11.33
CA ASP A 47 -1.73 7.88 10.36
C ASP A 47 -0.94 7.73 9.06
N ASN A 48 -0.28 6.60 8.85
CA ASN A 48 0.37 6.29 7.58
C ASN A 48 -0.66 6.11 6.46
N VAL A 49 -0.28 6.42 5.22
CA VAL A 49 -1.17 6.25 4.05
C VAL A 49 -1.65 4.81 3.89
N TRP A 50 -0.83 3.82 4.21
CA TRP A 50 -1.22 2.41 4.20
C TRP A 50 -2.36 2.10 5.17
N ASN A 51 -2.40 2.76 6.33
CA ASN A 51 -3.37 2.56 7.40
C ASN A 51 -4.55 3.55 7.34
N THR A 52 -4.62 4.39 6.31
CA THR A 52 -5.66 5.41 6.15
C THR A 52 -6.85 4.87 5.36
N PRO A 53 -8.08 4.90 5.91
CA PRO A 53 -9.29 4.55 5.19
C PRO A 53 -9.54 5.46 3.98
N ILE A 54 -10.04 4.86 2.89
CA ILE A 54 -10.33 5.57 1.63
C ILE A 54 -11.79 5.41 1.18
N ASP A 55 -12.60 4.78 1.99
CA ASP A 55 -13.98 4.42 1.63
C ASP A 55 -14.87 5.63 1.32
N ASP A 56 -14.53 6.82 1.83
CA ASP A 56 -15.24 8.08 1.55
C ASP A 56 -14.54 9.00 0.54
N LEU A 57 -13.38 8.61 0.00
CA LEU A 57 -12.69 9.42 -1.01
C LEU A 57 -13.48 9.45 -2.33
N PRO A 58 -13.38 10.55 -3.09
CA PRO A 58 -14.00 10.63 -4.40
C PRO A 58 -13.37 9.63 -5.38
N VAL A 59 -14.16 9.17 -6.34
CA VAL A 59 -13.66 8.34 -7.44
C VAL A 59 -12.75 9.19 -8.33
N ASN A 60 -11.61 8.65 -8.72
CA ASN A 60 -10.67 9.30 -9.62
C ASN A 60 -11.31 9.46 -11.02
N ALA A 61 -11.15 10.62 -11.64
CA ALA A 61 -11.69 10.91 -12.96
C ALA A 61 -11.20 9.94 -14.06
N LYS A 62 -10.04 9.32 -13.88
CA LYS A 62 -9.47 8.33 -14.79
C LYS A 62 -9.85 6.88 -14.47
N SER A 63 -10.58 6.63 -13.37
CA SER A 63 -10.89 5.28 -12.89
C SER A 63 -11.43 4.36 -13.99
N ALA A 64 -12.40 4.82 -14.78
CA ALA A 64 -13.00 4.01 -15.84
C ALA A 64 -12.01 3.71 -16.99
N ALA A 65 -11.18 4.69 -17.38
CA ALA A 65 -10.19 4.51 -18.43
C ALA A 65 -9.10 3.53 -17.99
N TRP A 66 -8.61 3.68 -16.75
CA TRP A 66 -7.60 2.77 -16.18
C TRP A 66 -8.12 1.34 -16.04
N ALA A 67 -9.35 1.16 -15.53
CA ALA A 67 -9.97 -0.15 -15.47
C ALA A 67 -10.10 -0.81 -16.85
N ALA A 68 -10.51 -0.03 -17.87
CA ALA A 68 -10.61 -0.51 -19.25
C ALA A 68 -9.26 -0.84 -19.89
N SER A 69 -8.16 -0.33 -19.35
CA SER A 69 -6.81 -0.63 -19.85
C SER A 69 -6.34 -2.05 -19.48
N LEU A 70 -6.97 -2.69 -18.48
CA LEU A 70 -6.60 -4.02 -18.00
C LEU A 70 -7.53 -5.09 -18.60
N PRO A 71 -6.98 -6.12 -19.28
CA PRO A 71 -7.79 -7.18 -19.87
C PRO A 71 -8.35 -8.19 -18.84
N GLY A 72 -7.77 -8.28 -17.65
CA GLY A 72 -8.22 -9.18 -16.59
C GLY A 72 -9.65 -8.89 -16.13
N LYS A 73 -10.47 -9.92 -15.94
CA LYS A 73 -11.91 -9.78 -15.65
C LYS A 73 -12.27 -10.02 -14.20
N HIS A 74 -11.38 -10.61 -13.43
CA HIS A 74 -11.62 -10.98 -12.03
C HIS A 74 -10.35 -10.74 -11.22
N LEU A 75 -10.53 -10.67 -9.91
CA LEU A 75 -9.42 -10.70 -8.98
C LEU A 75 -8.63 -12.01 -9.17
N THR A 76 -7.32 -11.94 -9.16
CA THR A 76 -6.43 -13.10 -9.12
C THR A 76 -5.62 -13.06 -7.83
N LEU A 77 -5.06 -14.20 -7.42
CA LEU A 77 -4.36 -14.26 -6.14
C LEU A 77 -2.93 -14.74 -6.33
N GLY A 78 -1.97 -13.97 -5.85
CA GLY A 78 -0.56 -14.29 -5.74
C GLY A 78 -0.21 -15.03 -4.44
N PHE A 79 -1.18 -15.67 -3.78
CA PHE A 79 -0.96 -16.44 -2.56
C PHE A 79 -1.90 -17.65 -2.46
N GLY A 80 -1.55 -18.57 -1.57
CA GLY A 80 -2.31 -19.79 -1.32
C GLY A 80 -2.01 -20.91 -2.33
N PRO A 81 -2.75 -22.01 -2.26
CA PRO A 81 -2.48 -23.17 -3.11
C PRO A 81 -2.91 -22.93 -4.55
N ALA A 82 -1.98 -23.11 -5.49
CA ALA A 82 -2.26 -23.11 -6.91
C ALA A 82 -1.36 -24.10 -7.62
N GLY A 83 -1.91 -24.95 -8.50
CA GLY A 83 -1.17 -25.95 -9.24
C GLY A 83 -0.38 -26.95 -8.39
N GLY A 84 -0.81 -27.20 -7.15
CA GLY A 84 -0.15 -28.12 -6.20
C GLY A 84 1.03 -27.49 -5.45
N ARG A 85 1.18 -26.17 -5.47
CA ARG A 85 2.21 -25.39 -4.75
C ARG A 85 1.56 -24.32 -3.89
N ASP A 86 2.24 -23.93 -2.81
CA ASP A 86 1.86 -22.79 -1.98
C ASP A 86 2.59 -21.54 -2.50
N TYR A 87 1.82 -20.61 -3.02
CA TYR A 87 2.32 -19.28 -3.45
C TYR A 87 2.23 -18.28 -2.31
N GLY A 88 2.92 -17.14 -2.50
CA GLY A 88 2.95 -16.00 -1.60
C GLY A 88 4.35 -15.69 -1.09
N PHE A 89 4.46 -14.55 -0.42
CA PHE A 89 5.70 -14.00 0.07
C PHE A 89 6.01 -14.52 1.48
N PRO A 90 7.07 -15.31 1.67
CA PRO A 90 7.53 -15.66 3.00
C PRO A 90 8.25 -14.47 3.64
N PHE A 91 8.26 -14.40 4.97
CA PHE A 91 9.05 -13.41 5.70
C PHE A 91 9.73 -14.03 6.91
N ALA A 92 10.81 -13.41 7.37
CA ALA A 92 11.54 -13.80 8.57
C ALA A 92 11.43 -12.73 9.64
N ILE A 93 11.29 -13.15 10.89
CA ILE A 93 11.51 -12.29 12.06
C ILE A 93 12.96 -12.46 12.48
N VAL A 94 13.69 -11.35 12.53
CA VAL A 94 15.07 -11.26 12.98
C VAL A 94 15.16 -10.43 14.26
N ASP A 95 16.33 -10.38 14.88
CA ASP A 95 16.58 -9.64 16.10
C ASP A 95 17.99 -9.03 16.13
N ASN A 96 18.30 -8.28 17.18
CA ASN A 96 19.61 -7.65 17.38
C ASN A 96 20.80 -8.62 17.43
N ASN A 97 20.57 -9.94 17.59
CA ASN A 97 21.60 -10.96 17.53
C ASN A 97 21.80 -11.50 16.11
N THR A 98 20.90 -11.21 15.19
CA THR A 98 21.01 -11.64 13.81
C THR A 98 22.17 -10.91 13.14
N ARG A 99 23.08 -11.69 12.54
CA ARG A 99 24.26 -11.12 11.89
C ARG A 99 23.85 -10.28 10.69
N MET A 100 24.25 -9.02 10.70
CA MET A 100 24.16 -8.13 9.53
C MET A 100 25.28 -8.45 8.54
N VAL A 101 24.94 -8.56 7.25
CA VAL A 101 25.87 -8.88 6.17
C VAL A 101 25.79 -7.85 5.05
N SER A 102 26.92 -7.62 4.37
CA SER A 102 26.92 -6.91 3.10
C SER A 102 26.36 -7.82 2.01
N VAL A 103 25.32 -7.39 1.33
CA VAL A 103 24.74 -8.06 0.15
C VAL A 103 25.32 -7.43 -1.10
N ALA A 104 25.78 -8.26 -2.05
CA ALA A 104 26.23 -7.76 -3.35
C ALA A 104 25.02 -7.38 -4.18
N ILE A 105 24.68 -6.09 -4.17
CA ILE A 105 23.52 -5.53 -4.90
C ILE A 105 23.98 -5.11 -6.28
N SER A 106 23.29 -5.58 -7.33
CA SER A 106 23.65 -5.28 -8.71
C SER A 106 23.12 -3.92 -9.19
N ASN A 107 21.99 -3.45 -8.62
CA ASN A 107 21.37 -2.16 -8.95
C ASN A 107 21.47 -1.18 -7.76
N LEU A 108 22.70 -0.81 -7.39
CA LEU A 108 22.95 0.15 -6.28
C LEU A 108 22.29 1.52 -6.44
N PRO A 109 22.15 2.10 -7.64
CA PRO A 109 21.49 3.40 -7.79
C PRO A 109 20.01 3.41 -7.36
N GLU A 110 19.37 2.23 -7.34
CA GLU A 110 17.98 2.04 -6.92
C GLU A 110 17.88 1.19 -5.66
N SER A 111 18.86 1.27 -4.76
CA SER A 111 18.90 0.42 -3.58
C SER A 111 19.56 1.10 -2.39
N ASP A 112 19.13 0.72 -1.18
CA ASP A 112 19.87 0.97 0.03
C ASP A 112 21.06 0.01 0.10
N PRO A 113 22.28 0.49 0.38
CA PRO A 113 23.48 -0.36 0.36
C PRO A 113 23.54 -1.39 1.51
N GLY A 114 22.64 -1.33 2.47
CA GLY A 114 22.63 -2.18 3.65
C GLY A 114 23.52 -1.67 4.80
N PRO A 115 23.95 -2.55 5.73
CA PRO A 115 23.88 -4.02 5.69
C PRO A 115 22.47 -4.58 5.94
N TYR A 116 22.28 -5.88 5.63
CA TYR A 116 21.02 -6.60 5.77
C TYR A 116 21.13 -7.79 6.72
N PRO A 117 20.06 -8.13 7.48
CA PRO A 117 20.04 -9.34 8.34
C PRO A 117 19.71 -10.59 7.51
N PHE A 118 20.31 -10.72 6.32
CA PHE A 118 20.10 -11.79 5.38
C PHE A 118 21.02 -12.97 5.70
N THR A 119 20.46 -14.15 5.90
CA THR A 119 21.18 -15.38 6.30
C THR A 119 20.88 -16.53 5.35
N ALA A 120 21.59 -17.64 5.49
CA ALA A 120 21.33 -18.84 4.70
C ALA A 120 19.94 -19.45 4.98
N ASP A 121 19.37 -19.17 6.14
CA ASP A 121 18.07 -19.69 6.57
C ASP A 121 16.92 -18.70 6.31
N THR A 122 17.21 -17.51 5.79
CA THR A 122 16.18 -16.52 5.42
C THR A 122 15.30 -17.12 4.32
N PRO A 123 13.97 -17.22 4.55
CA PRO A 123 13.10 -17.72 3.52
C PRO A 123 13.06 -16.74 2.35
N ILE A 124 13.11 -17.30 1.14
CA ILE A 124 13.05 -16.55 -0.11
C ILE A 124 11.80 -16.99 -0.86
N GLU A 125 11.14 -16.06 -1.50
CA GLU A 125 10.04 -16.37 -2.41
C GLU A 125 10.47 -17.42 -3.44
N PRO A 126 9.64 -18.45 -3.73
CA PRO A 126 10.02 -19.49 -4.67
C PRO A 126 10.37 -18.94 -6.05
N TYR A 127 11.56 -19.23 -6.54
CA TYR A 127 12.05 -18.76 -7.84
C TYR A 127 11.25 -19.28 -9.05
N ASP A 128 10.57 -20.40 -8.90
CA ASP A 128 9.74 -21.02 -9.96
C ASP A 128 8.45 -20.21 -10.25
N GLY A 129 8.59 -18.96 -10.65
CA GLY A 129 7.49 -18.06 -10.98
C GLY A 129 7.35 -16.88 -10.03
N GLY A 130 8.30 -16.70 -9.11
CA GLY A 130 8.43 -15.52 -8.24
C GLY A 130 9.75 -14.78 -8.52
N ASP A 131 9.83 -13.57 -8.03
CA ASP A 131 10.96 -12.66 -8.20
C ASP A 131 12.03 -12.83 -7.13
N ALA A 132 11.98 -13.93 -6.38
CA ALA A 132 12.92 -14.30 -5.32
C ALA A 132 13.07 -13.20 -4.24
N HIS A 133 11.97 -12.63 -3.79
CA HIS A 133 11.98 -11.66 -2.70
C HIS A 133 12.36 -12.31 -1.37
N ALA A 134 13.16 -11.60 -0.57
CA ALA A 134 13.45 -11.94 0.81
C ALA A 134 13.03 -10.79 1.72
N LEU A 135 12.09 -11.05 2.64
CA LEU A 135 11.52 -10.07 3.55
C LEU A 135 11.96 -10.38 4.98
N MET A 136 12.52 -9.41 5.68
CA MET A 136 13.03 -9.59 7.04
C MET A 136 12.56 -8.42 7.92
N ILE A 137 12.02 -8.73 9.10
CA ILE A 137 11.52 -7.74 10.05
C ILE A 137 12.31 -7.89 11.35
N ASP A 138 13.02 -6.84 11.73
CA ASP A 138 13.70 -6.78 13.01
C ASP A 138 12.70 -6.43 14.11
N LYS A 139 12.41 -7.40 14.99
CA LYS A 139 11.44 -7.26 16.08
C LYS A 139 11.84 -6.27 17.16
N ASP A 140 13.13 -5.99 17.30
CA ASP A 140 13.66 -5.12 18.35
C ASP A 140 13.70 -3.65 17.92
N THR A 141 13.94 -3.41 16.63
CA THR A 141 14.01 -2.05 16.05
C THR A 141 12.79 -1.65 15.23
N CYS A 142 11.99 -2.62 14.79
CA CYS A 142 10.89 -2.46 13.83
C CYS A 142 11.37 -1.92 12.48
N ILE A 143 12.52 -2.39 12.03
CA ILE A 143 13.02 -2.13 10.68
C ILE A 143 12.60 -3.26 9.77
N LEU A 144 12.05 -2.92 8.62
CA LEU A 144 11.73 -3.83 7.53
C LEU A 144 12.86 -3.77 6.50
N TYR A 145 13.39 -4.92 6.13
CA TYR A 145 14.38 -5.12 5.08
C TYR A 145 13.76 -5.95 3.97
N GLU A 146 13.86 -5.47 2.74
CA GLU A 146 13.35 -6.17 1.58
C GLU A 146 14.45 -6.27 0.52
N LEU A 147 14.58 -7.45 -0.09
CA LEU A 147 15.52 -7.74 -1.18
C LEU A 147 14.75 -8.34 -2.36
N TYR A 148 15.11 -7.94 -3.57
CA TYR A 148 14.61 -8.47 -4.85
C TYR A 148 15.70 -9.29 -5.55
N ASP A 149 15.32 -10.38 -6.20
CA ASP A 149 16.24 -11.36 -6.81
C ASP A 149 17.35 -11.80 -5.84
N ALA A 150 16.88 -12.16 -4.62
CA ALA A 150 17.74 -12.47 -3.50
C ALA A 150 18.27 -13.91 -3.57
N HIS A 151 19.60 -14.07 -3.41
CA HIS A 151 20.26 -15.37 -3.46
C HIS A 151 21.31 -15.51 -2.36
N TRP A 152 21.29 -16.64 -1.66
CA TRP A 152 22.35 -17.04 -0.74
C TRP A 152 23.14 -18.21 -1.31
N HIS A 153 24.32 -17.95 -1.89
CA HIS A 153 25.16 -18.99 -2.45
C HIS A 153 26.51 -19.09 -1.73
N LYS A 154 26.75 -20.21 -1.04
CA LYS A 154 28.04 -20.53 -0.38
C LYS A 154 28.61 -19.38 0.48
N GLY A 155 27.78 -18.71 1.23
CA GLY A 155 28.18 -17.57 2.08
C GLY A 155 28.35 -16.24 1.33
N HIS A 156 27.94 -16.16 0.06
CA HIS A 156 27.96 -14.96 -0.77
C HIS A 156 26.53 -14.49 -1.06
N PRO A 157 25.94 -13.62 -0.21
CA PRO A 157 24.62 -13.07 -0.43
C PRO A 157 24.62 -12.08 -1.60
N LYS A 158 23.62 -12.19 -2.47
CA LYS A 158 23.40 -11.31 -3.63
C LYS A 158 21.95 -10.92 -3.72
N ALA A 159 21.67 -9.76 -4.32
CA ALA A 159 20.35 -9.32 -4.72
C ALA A 159 20.45 -8.38 -5.92
N ALA A 160 19.36 -8.22 -6.66
CA ALA A 160 19.27 -7.16 -7.65
C ALA A 160 19.06 -5.82 -6.97
N ASN A 161 18.06 -5.71 -6.12
CA ASN A 161 17.72 -4.51 -5.36
C ASN A 161 17.56 -4.83 -3.87
N GLY A 162 17.67 -3.77 -3.05
CA GLY A 162 17.38 -3.86 -1.63
C GLY A 162 16.91 -2.53 -1.05
N VAL A 163 15.98 -2.57 -0.11
CA VAL A 163 15.41 -1.39 0.53
C VAL A 163 15.18 -1.61 2.02
N ILE A 164 15.26 -0.54 2.78
CA ILE A 164 15.16 -0.55 4.25
C ILE A 164 14.12 0.48 4.68
N TYR A 165 13.09 0.05 5.41
CA TYR A 165 12.04 0.93 5.93
C TYR A 165 12.01 0.94 7.45
N ASP A 166 11.91 2.11 8.05
CA ASP A 166 11.56 2.25 9.47
C ASP A 166 10.04 2.21 9.63
N MET A 167 9.51 1.08 10.13
CA MET A 167 8.07 0.90 10.32
C MET A 167 7.47 1.80 11.43
N LYS A 168 8.29 2.54 12.17
CA LYS A 168 7.83 3.55 13.15
C LYS A 168 7.72 4.95 12.54
N SER A 169 8.03 5.10 11.25
CA SER A 169 8.05 6.37 10.52
C SER A 169 7.03 6.38 9.39
N ASN A 170 6.49 7.56 9.08
CA ASN A 170 5.69 7.78 7.87
C ASN A 170 6.53 8.03 6.61
N ALA A 171 7.85 8.06 6.73
CA ALA A 171 8.72 8.25 5.57
C ALA A 171 8.59 7.10 4.59
N LEU A 172 8.18 7.38 3.36
CA LEU A 172 8.06 6.40 2.27
C LEU A 172 9.43 5.89 1.80
N ILE A 173 10.49 6.63 2.11
CA ILE A 173 11.86 6.34 1.70
C ILE A 173 12.73 6.50 2.94
N ALA A 174 13.32 5.41 3.40
CA ALA A 174 14.18 5.42 4.59
C ALA A 174 15.48 6.16 4.34
N ASN A 175 16.04 6.08 3.15
CA ASN A 175 17.28 6.75 2.78
C ASN A 175 17.08 7.70 1.60
N ARG A 176 17.03 9.00 1.89
CA ARG A 176 16.83 10.05 0.88
C ARG A 176 17.96 10.17 -0.14
N SER A 177 19.08 9.52 0.07
CA SER A 177 20.17 9.45 -0.91
C SER A 177 19.84 8.53 -2.09
N PHE A 178 18.82 7.67 -1.92
CA PHE A 178 18.35 6.71 -2.92
C PHE A 178 16.81 6.83 -3.07
N PRO A 179 16.31 7.93 -3.64
CA PRO A 179 14.87 8.22 -3.67
C PRO A 179 14.06 7.26 -4.55
N THR A 180 14.73 6.43 -5.33
CA THR A 180 14.14 5.41 -6.20
C THR A 180 14.43 3.99 -5.70
N ALA A 181 14.95 3.83 -4.46
CA ALA A 181 15.18 2.52 -3.88
C ALA A 181 13.88 1.74 -3.78
N SER A 182 13.83 0.58 -4.41
CA SER A 182 12.63 -0.24 -4.47
C SER A 182 12.95 -1.69 -4.75
N VAL A 183 12.02 -2.54 -4.32
CA VAL A 183 11.96 -3.97 -4.68
C VAL A 183 10.68 -4.29 -5.45
N ASP A 184 9.87 -3.27 -5.77
CA ASP A 184 8.73 -3.35 -6.67
C ASP A 184 8.71 -2.18 -7.67
N ASP A 185 7.86 -2.28 -8.70
CA ASP A 185 7.81 -1.32 -9.81
C ASP A 185 7.12 0.02 -9.48
N ALA A 186 6.46 0.14 -8.33
CA ALA A 186 5.90 1.42 -7.87
C ALA A 186 6.81 2.17 -6.90
N GLY A 187 7.90 1.57 -6.45
CA GLY A 187 8.73 2.11 -5.38
C GLY A 187 8.04 2.09 -4.03
N LEU A 188 7.16 1.13 -3.80
CA LEU A 188 6.42 0.92 -2.56
C LEU A 188 7.03 -0.22 -1.75
N PRO A 189 6.89 -0.22 -0.42
CA PRO A 189 7.23 -1.38 0.38
C PRO A 189 6.28 -2.54 0.08
N LEU A 190 6.83 -3.76 -0.03
CA LEU A 190 6.09 -4.95 -0.40
C LEU A 190 5.30 -5.52 0.79
N PHE A 191 5.97 -5.77 1.93
CA PHE A 191 5.37 -6.41 3.10
C PHE A 191 4.10 -5.70 3.62
N PRO A 192 4.03 -4.36 3.70
CA PRO A 192 2.86 -3.64 4.19
C PRO A 192 1.57 -3.90 3.42
N GLY A 193 1.66 -4.25 2.15
CA GLY A 193 0.51 -4.48 1.27
C GLY A 193 0.05 -5.94 1.18
N LEU A 194 0.72 -6.88 1.84
CA LEU A 194 0.37 -8.28 1.75
C LEU A 194 -0.91 -8.62 2.52
N VAL A 195 -1.74 -9.48 1.94
CA VAL A 195 -2.79 -10.18 2.70
C VAL A 195 -2.10 -11.13 3.67
N ARG A 196 -2.17 -10.87 4.96
CA ARG A 196 -1.54 -11.73 5.96
C ARG A 196 -2.55 -12.72 6.55
N TYR A 197 -2.11 -13.97 6.67
CA TYR A 197 -2.94 -15.05 7.19
C TYR A 197 -3.37 -14.81 8.65
N ASP A 198 -2.46 -14.30 9.49
CA ASP A 198 -2.72 -13.98 10.88
C ASP A 198 -3.85 -12.95 11.05
N GLU A 199 -3.90 -11.93 10.19
CA GLU A 199 -4.94 -10.90 10.22
C GLU A 199 -6.29 -11.44 9.77
N VAL A 200 -6.29 -12.29 8.73
CA VAL A 200 -7.51 -12.96 8.28
C VAL A 200 -8.05 -13.88 9.37
N GLN A 201 -7.19 -14.60 10.10
CA GLN A 201 -7.57 -15.42 11.25
C GLN A 201 -8.07 -14.57 12.43
N ALA A 202 -7.49 -13.38 12.65
CA ALA A 202 -7.94 -12.43 13.67
C ALA A 202 -9.27 -11.75 13.29
N GLY A 203 -9.71 -11.87 12.03
CA GLY A 203 -10.97 -11.34 11.55
C GLY A 203 -10.90 -9.87 11.09
N VAL A 204 -9.69 -9.29 10.95
CA VAL A 204 -9.55 -7.89 10.56
C VAL A 204 -8.21 -7.62 9.87
N ILE A 205 -8.27 -6.85 8.76
CA ILE A 205 -7.13 -6.22 8.10
C ILE A 205 -7.37 -4.70 8.15
N ASN A 206 -6.47 -3.96 8.77
CA ASN A 206 -6.58 -2.53 9.00
C ASN A 206 -5.60 -1.68 8.17
N HIS A 207 -5.27 -2.13 6.99
CA HIS A 207 -4.36 -1.46 6.06
C HIS A 207 -4.75 -1.70 4.61
N ALA A 208 -4.21 -0.88 3.70
CA ALA A 208 -4.31 -1.10 2.26
C ALA A 208 -3.55 -2.35 1.84
N LEU A 209 -4.04 -3.00 0.81
CA LEU A 209 -3.38 -4.15 0.20
C LEU A 209 -2.55 -3.72 -1.01
N ARG A 210 -1.85 -4.63 -1.64
CA ARG A 210 -1.14 -4.40 -2.91
C ARG A 210 -1.69 -5.32 -3.99
N PHE A 211 -1.63 -4.85 -5.24
CA PHE A 211 -1.98 -5.68 -6.39
C PHE A 211 -1.09 -5.36 -7.58
N GLU A 212 -1.03 -6.31 -8.51
CA GLU A 212 -0.27 -6.23 -9.74
C GLU A 212 -1.17 -6.07 -10.95
N ALA A 213 -0.60 -5.60 -12.04
CA ALA A 213 -1.22 -5.56 -13.36
C ALA A 213 -0.22 -5.80 -14.48
N SER A 214 -0.70 -6.28 -15.65
CA SER A 214 0.16 -6.63 -16.79
C SER A 214 0.75 -5.43 -17.53
N ARG A 215 0.39 -4.21 -17.14
CA ARG A 215 0.85 -2.95 -17.74
C ARG A 215 0.68 -1.78 -16.83
N ALA A 216 1.51 -0.74 -17.04
CA ALA A 216 1.33 0.54 -16.37
C ALA A 216 1.77 1.69 -17.29
N TYR A 217 1.30 2.90 -16.99
CA TYR A 217 1.77 4.13 -17.61
C TYR A 217 3.22 4.42 -17.23
N SER A 218 4.10 4.63 -18.21
CA SER A 218 5.54 4.84 -17.99
C SER A 218 5.93 6.31 -17.84
N GLY A 219 5.00 7.25 -18.00
CA GLY A 219 5.26 8.68 -17.99
C GLY A 219 5.10 9.36 -16.64
N GLY A 220 4.81 8.62 -15.58
CA GLY A 220 4.63 9.15 -14.23
C GLY A 220 4.08 8.12 -13.25
N VAL A 221 4.12 8.48 -11.99
CA VAL A 221 3.64 7.67 -10.86
C VAL A 221 2.72 8.51 -10.00
N LEU A 222 1.74 7.89 -9.34
CA LEU A 222 0.92 8.53 -8.32
C LEU A 222 1.52 8.26 -6.94
N TRP A 223 1.46 9.29 -6.11
CA TRP A 223 1.80 9.12 -4.69
C TRP A 223 0.86 8.06 -4.06
N PRO A 224 1.32 7.19 -3.15
CA PRO A 224 2.63 7.18 -2.50
C PRO A 224 3.74 6.50 -3.29
N GLY A 225 3.47 6.01 -4.49
CA GLY A 225 4.50 5.45 -5.36
C GLY A 225 5.60 6.48 -5.64
N THR A 226 6.83 5.99 -5.78
CA THR A 226 8.02 6.79 -6.01
C THR A 226 8.72 6.46 -7.33
N TYR A 227 8.36 5.35 -7.96
CA TYR A 227 8.95 4.85 -9.19
C TYR A 227 7.88 4.55 -10.26
N SER A 228 8.27 4.63 -11.52
CA SER A 228 7.45 4.24 -12.67
C SER A 228 8.29 3.46 -13.65
N PRO A 229 7.85 2.27 -14.06
CA PRO A 229 8.64 1.36 -14.92
C PRO A 229 8.76 1.90 -16.34
N THR A 230 9.85 2.61 -16.62
CA THR A 230 10.10 3.24 -17.92
C THR A 230 10.33 2.21 -19.03
N TYR A 231 10.74 1.00 -18.70
CA TYR A 231 10.99 -0.09 -19.63
C TYR A 231 9.73 -0.58 -20.38
N LEU A 232 8.53 -0.30 -19.84
CA LEU A 232 7.26 -0.65 -20.49
C LEU A 232 6.95 0.21 -21.73
N HIS A 233 7.56 1.37 -21.86
CA HIS A 233 7.35 2.32 -22.96
C HIS A 233 5.88 2.68 -23.23
N THR A 234 5.01 2.61 -22.22
CA THR A 234 3.58 2.88 -22.32
C THR A 234 3.31 4.34 -21.99
N LEU A 235 3.09 5.17 -23.01
CA LEU A 235 2.93 6.63 -22.86
C LEU A 235 1.47 7.12 -22.92
N ASN A 236 0.50 6.22 -22.99
CA ASN A 236 -0.92 6.57 -22.91
C ASN A 236 -1.35 6.78 -21.45
N PRO A 237 -1.73 8.00 -21.00
CA PRO A 237 -2.12 8.28 -19.63
C PRO A 237 -3.47 7.66 -19.23
N ASP A 238 -4.21 7.05 -20.15
CA ASP A 238 -5.43 6.28 -19.89
C ASP A 238 -5.12 4.81 -19.51
N VAL A 239 -3.86 4.39 -19.54
CA VAL A 239 -3.39 3.14 -18.91
C VAL A 239 -3.21 3.37 -17.43
N ILE A 240 -3.46 2.35 -16.62
CA ILE A 240 -3.31 2.40 -15.16
C ILE A 240 -1.93 2.93 -14.75
N TRP A 241 -1.88 3.67 -13.65
CA TRP A 241 -0.64 4.25 -13.13
C TRP A 241 -0.16 3.51 -11.89
N MET A 242 1.15 3.31 -11.76
CA MET A 242 1.77 2.88 -10.52
C MET A 242 1.43 3.83 -9.37
N GLY A 243 1.24 3.29 -8.17
CA GLY A 243 0.82 4.04 -6.99
C GLY A 243 -0.67 4.38 -6.96
N SER A 244 -1.45 4.12 -8.03
CA SER A 244 -2.90 4.36 -8.00
C SER A 244 -3.59 3.46 -6.97
N ARG A 245 -4.53 4.01 -6.20
CA ARG A 245 -5.24 3.29 -5.16
C ARG A 245 -6.65 2.95 -5.59
N TRP A 246 -7.02 1.71 -5.38
CA TRP A 246 -8.28 1.12 -5.81
C TRP A 246 -9.05 0.57 -4.64
N ARG A 247 -10.37 0.68 -4.67
CA ARG A 247 -11.23 0.04 -3.66
C ARG A 247 -12.32 -0.80 -4.32
N LEU A 248 -12.77 -1.81 -3.60
CA LEU A 248 -14.01 -2.49 -3.91
C LEU A 248 -15.19 -1.55 -3.64
N LYS A 249 -16.10 -1.39 -4.60
CA LYS A 249 -17.25 -0.50 -4.48
C LYS A 249 -18.09 -0.80 -3.25
N LYS A 250 -18.58 0.21 -2.57
CA LYS A 250 -19.46 0.06 -1.39
C LYS A 250 -20.71 -0.78 -1.68
N SER A 251 -21.25 -0.69 -2.90
CA SER A 251 -22.47 -1.37 -3.34
C SER A 251 -22.34 -2.89 -3.47
N VAL A 252 -21.12 -3.43 -3.54
CA VAL A 252 -20.91 -4.87 -3.68
C VAL A 252 -21.39 -5.59 -2.42
N ASP A 253 -22.32 -6.52 -2.57
CA ASP A 253 -22.73 -7.39 -1.46
C ASP A 253 -21.69 -8.48 -1.24
N ILE A 254 -21.07 -8.50 -0.07
CA ILE A 254 -20.08 -9.50 0.32
C ILE A 254 -20.63 -10.50 1.35
N SER A 255 -21.90 -10.43 1.71
CA SER A 255 -22.49 -11.26 2.77
C SER A 255 -22.54 -12.75 2.44
N HIS A 256 -22.49 -13.09 1.16
CA HIS A 256 -22.52 -14.47 0.66
C HIS A 256 -21.13 -15.14 0.62
N PHE A 257 -20.07 -14.38 0.85
CA PHE A 257 -18.70 -14.90 0.92
C PHE A 257 -18.40 -15.54 2.28
N SER A 258 -17.41 -16.44 2.32
CA SER A 258 -16.92 -17.01 3.57
C SER A 258 -16.39 -15.92 4.53
N ALA A 259 -16.33 -16.22 5.83
CA ALA A 259 -15.85 -15.26 6.83
C ALA A 259 -14.43 -14.75 6.51
N GLN A 260 -13.53 -15.61 6.04
CA GLN A 260 -12.17 -15.22 5.64
C GLN A 260 -12.17 -14.30 4.41
N ALA A 261 -12.97 -14.61 3.40
CA ALA A 261 -13.12 -13.77 2.22
C ALA A 261 -13.75 -12.41 2.59
N GLN A 262 -14.74 -12.38 3.48
CA GLN A 262 -15.34 -11.13 3.96
C GLN A 262 -14.31 -10.21 4.65
N VAL A 263 -13.34 -10.74 5.40
CA VAL A 263 -12.26 -9.95 6.01
C VAL A 263 -11.45 -9.24 4.93
N ILE A 264 -11.00 -9.96 3.91
CA ILE A 264 -10.21 -9.40 2.80
C ILE A 264 -11.04 -8.38 2.00
N LEU A 265 -12.26 -8.75 1.62
CA LEU A 265 -13.14 -7.88 0.85
C LEU A 265 -13.56 -6.62 1.63
N THR A 266 -13.67 -6.70 2.95
CA THR A 266 -13.92 -5.55 3.82
C THR A 266 -12.72 -4.60 3.81
N ALA A 267 -11.49 -5.12 3.93
CA ALA A 267 -10.29 -4.32 3.80
C ALA A 267 -10.21 -3.63 2.43
N LEU A 268 -10.52 -4.34 1.36
CA LEU A 268 -10.59 -3.77 0.01
C LEU A 268 -11.64 -2.66 -0.13
N LYS A 269 -12.74 -2.69 0.63
CA LYS A 269 -13.72 -1.61 0.66
C LYS A 269 -13.25 -0.39 1.45
N ILE A 270 -12.61 -0.62 2.59
CA ILE A 270 -12.25 0.45 3.54
C ILE A 270 -10.90 1.05 3.20
N TYR A 271 -9.88 0.21 3.03
CA TYR A 271 -8.50 0.63 2.80
C TYR A 271 -8.07 0.50 1.34
N GLY A 272 -8.73 -0.38 0.56
CA GLY A 272 -8.41 -0.62 -0.84
C GLY A 272 -7.06 -1.31 -1.06
N MET A 273 -6.50 -1.13 -2.25
CA MET A 273 -5.22 -1.70 -2.67
C MET A 273 -4.46 -0.74 -3.59
N PHE A 274 -3.14 -0.75 -3.51
CA PHE A 274 -2.25 0.01 -4.39
C PHE A 274 -1.81 -0.81 -5.61
N MET A 275 -1.85 -0.19 -6.79
CA MET A 275 -1.14 -0.71 -7.96
C MET A 275 0.36 -0.57 -7.71
N SER A 276 1.06 -1.69 -7.50
CA SER A 276 2.42 -1.69 -6.96
C SER A 276 3.43 -2.35 -7.89
N ASP A 277 3.00 -3.28 -8.74
CA ASP A 277 3.95 -4.05 -9.52
C ASP A 277 3.40 -4.52 -10.87
N ILE A 278 4.30 -4.98 -11.74
CA ILE A 278 3.95 -5.61 -13.01
C ILE A 278 3.88 -7.13 -12.82
N GLY A 279 2.74 -7.69 -13.19
CA GLY A 279 2.47 -9.13 -13.08
C GLY A 279 1.16 -9.52 -13.74
N TYR A 280 0.36 -10.33 -13.09
CA TYR A 280 -0.98 -10.67 -13.59
C TYR A 280 -1.99 -9.57 -13.26
N ASP A 281 -2.94 -9.35 -14.17
CA ASP A 281 -3.98 -8.34 -13.94
C ASP A 281 -4.81 -8.65 -12.69
N TRP A 282 -4.96 -7.64 -11.84
CA TRP A 282 -5.74 -7.71 -10.61
C TRP A 282 -5.25 -8.78 -9.63
N GLN A 283 -3.95 -9.08 -9.66
CA GLN A 283 -3.36 -10.04 -8.73
C GLN A 283 -3.17 -9.39 -7.35
N LEU A 284 -3.90 -9.90 -6.38
CA LEU A 284 -3.76 -9.53 -4.98
C LEU A 284 -2.68 -10.40 -4.34
N ASP A 285 -1.70 -9.79 -3.67
CA ASP A 285 -0.59 -10.50 -3.07
C ASP A 285 -0.80 -10.77 -1.59
N GLY A 286 -0.18 -11.84 -1.10
CA GLY A 286 -0.29 -12.22 0.31
C GLY A 286 0.89 -13.04 0.81
N THR A 287 0.88 -13.31 2.11
CA THR A 287 1.93 -14.12 2.73
C THR A 287 1.84 -15.59 2.32
N ARG A 288 2.99 -16.24 2.24
CA ARG A 288 3.07 -17.67 1.98
C ARG A 288 2.73 -18.45 3.23
N GLU A 289 1.57 -19.12 3.21
CA GLU A 289 1.08 -19.95 4.30
C GLU A 289 0.41 -21.22 3.78
N ALA A 290 0.83 -22.38 4.28
CA ALA A 290 0.25 -23.66 3.92
C ALA A 290 -1.22 -23.80 4.40
N ALA A 291 -1.65 -22.94 5.31
CA ALA A 291 -2.99 -22.94 5.86
C ALA A 291 -4.02 -22.21 4.97
N TRP A 292 -3.61 -21.53 3.91
CA TRP A 292 -4.55 -20.99 2.93
C TRP A 292 -5.34 -22.11 2.25
N SER A 293 -6.65 -21.96 2.18
CA SER A 293 -7.49 -22.98 1.53
C SER A 293 -7.70 -22.70 0.05
N GLN A 294 -7.77 -23.76 -0.78
CA GLN A 294 -8.15 -23.63 -2.19
C GLN A 294 -9.55 -23.02 -2.36
N SER A 295 -10.46 -23.28 -1.42
CA SER A 295 -11.81 -22.72 -1.47
C SER A 295 -11.79 -21.19 -1.34
N LEU A 296 -10.98 -20.63 -0.45
CA LEU A 296 -10.82 -19.18 -0.32
C LEU A 296 -10.26 -18.55 -1.60
N VAL A 297 -9.21 -19.17 -2.17
CA VAL A 297 -8.62 -18.70 -3.43
C VAL A 297 -9.66 -18.72 -4.56
N SER A 298 -10.40 -19.82 -4.70
CA SER A 298 -11.43 -19.95 -5.74
C SER A 298 -12.59 -18.99 -5.54
N GLU A 299 -12.97 -18.71 -4.30
CA GLU A 299 -14.06 -17.80 -3.95
C GLU A 299 -13.69 -16.35 -4.28
N LEU A 300 -12.51 -15.86 -3.86
CA LEU A 300 -12.03 -14.52 -4.16
C LEU A 300 -11.83 -14.29 -5.66
N ALA A 301 -11.41 -15.32 -6.40
CA ALA A 301 -11.28 -15.27 -7.84
C ALA A 301 -12.63 -15.11 -8.59
N THR A 302 -13.77 -15.14 -7.90
CA THR A 302 -15.08 -14.83 -8.51
C THR A 302 -15.39 -13.35 -8.50
N VAL A 303 -14.65 -12.51 -7.77
CA VAL A 303 -14.90 -11.06 -7.66
C VAL A 303 -14.56 -10.39 -8.98
N PRO A 304 -15.56 -9.77 -9.69
CA PRO A 304 -15.30 -9.14 -10.96
C PRO A 304 -14.41 -7.88 -10.82
N SER A 305 -13.46 -7.71 -11.74
CA SER A 305 -12.61 -6.50 -11.78
C SER A 305 -13.42 -5.21 -12.01
N SER A 306 -14.60 -5.31 -12.64
CA SER A 306 -15.52 -4.20 -12.82
C SER A 306 -16.11 -3.65 -11.51
N GLU A 307 -15.98 -4.39 -10.41
CA GLU A 307 -16.43 -3.96 -9.09
C GLU A 307 -15.39 -3.10 -8.35
N PHE A 308 -14.23 -2.86 -8.95
CA PHE A 308 -13.23 -1.95 -8.41
C PHE A 308 -13.30 -0.58 -9.05
N GLU A 309 -12.92 0.43 -8.29
CA GLU A 309 -12.81 1.81 -8.73
C GLU A 309 -11.57 2.47 -8.14
N ALA A 310 -10.84 3.25 -8.94
CA ALA A 310 -9.72 4.05 -8.45
C ALA A 310 -10.24 5.28 -7.71
N VAL A 311 -9.59 5.66 -6.62
CA VAL A 311 -9.93 6.84 -5.83
C VAL A 311 -8.96 7.99 -6.07
N ASP A 312 -9.39 9.19 -5.77
CA ASP A 312 -8.55 10.39 -5.77
C ASP A 312 -7.96 10.58 -4.37
N GLU A 313 -6.68 10.25 -4.23
CA GLU A 313 -5.91 10.41 -2.99
C GLU A 313 -5.26 11.78 -2.84
N SER A 314 -5.49 12.71 -3.76
CA SER A 314 -4.81 14.01 -3.78
C SER A 314 -4.97 14.81 -2.48
N GLY A 315 -5.98 14.49 -1.68
CA GLY A 315 -6.21 15.09 -0.36
C GLY A 315 -5.50 14.42 0.83
N LEU A 316 -4.78 13.31 0.62
CA LEU A 316 -4.18 12.53 1.73
C LEU A 316 -2.72 12.87 2.02
N MET A 317 -2.00 13.50 1.10
CA MET A 317 -0.57 13.78 1.26
C MET A 317 -0.32 15.01 2.14
N VAL A 318 0.48 14.87 3.21
CA VAL A 318 0.90 16.01 4.06
C VAL A 318 2.18 16.64 3.55
N ASN A 319 3.15 15.82 3.21
CA ASN A 319 4.42 16.26 2.67
C ASN A 319 4.79 15.46 1.41
N PRO A 320 5.46 16.09 0.43
CA PRO A 320 5.90 15.41 -0.79
C PRO A 320 6.82 14.21 -0.55
N ASP A 321 7.44 14.14 0.63
CA ASP A 321 8.35 13.07 1.04
C ASP A 321 7.66 11.90 1.73
N GLY A 322 6.32 11.90 1.73
CA GLY A 322 5.53 10.81 2.26
C GLY A 322 5.31 10.83 3.76
N SER A 323 5.86 11.78 4.48
CA SER A 323 5.61 11.91 5.91
C SER A 323 4.22 12.51 6.17
N GLY A 324 3.35 11.72 6.74
CA GLY A 324 2.04 12.12 7.25
C GLY A 324 0.93 12.21 6.21
N CYS A 325 -0.29 11.98 6.62
CA CYS A 325 -1.45 11.88 5.77
C CYS A 325 -2.45 13.02 5.98
N THR A 326 -2.22 14.15 5.40
CA THR A 326 -3.23 15.14 4.99
C THR A 326 -2.61 16.19 4.09
N CYS A 327 -2.90 16.21 2.85
CA CYS A 327 -2.72 17.22 1.80
C CYS A 327 -1.82 16.84 0.63
N TYR A 328 -2.47 16.81 -0.48
CA TYR A 328 -2.08 17.01 -1.86
C TYR A 328 -0.94 16.18 -2.45
N CYS A 329 -1.33 15.40 -3.44
CA CYS A 329 -0.45 14.95 -4.50
C CYS A 329 -0.86 15.48 -5.84
N GLY A 330 -0.09 16.44 -6.32
CA GLY A 330 0.08 16.52 -7.75
C GLY A 330 0.89 15.31 -8.22
N ALA A 331 0.76 14.92 -9.49
CA ALA A 331 1.63 13.96 -10.12
C ALA A 331 3.09 14.25 -9.75
N ALA A 332 3.85 13.23 -9.38
CA ALA A 332 5.26 13.39 -9.05
C ALA A 332 5.93 14.20 -10.16
N LYS A 333 6.62 15.27 -9.78
CA LYS A 333 7.30 16.13 -10.76
C LYS A 333 8.28 15.27 -11.52
N LYS A 334 8.18 15.32 -12.86
CA LYS A 334 9.20 14.74 -13.75
C LYS A 334 10.57 15.26 -13.30
N HIS A 335 11.44 14.36 -12.95
CA HIS A 335 12.87 14.62 -12.89
C HIS A 335 13.50 14.25 -14.20
#